data_20981620a07cd277dc0a042ea7240eb7
#
_entry.id   20981620a07cd277dc0a042ea7240eb7
#
_cell.length_a   1.000
_cell.length_b   1.000
_cell.length_c   1.000
_cell.angle_alpha   90.00
_cell.angle_beta   90.00
_cell.angle_gamma   90.00
#
_symmetry.space_group_name_H-M   'P 1'
#
loop_
_entity.id
_entity.type
_entity.pdbx_description
1 polymer ?
#
loop_
_entity_poly.entity_id
_entity_poly.type
_entity_poly.pdbx_seq_one_letter_code
_entity_poly.pdbx_strand_id
1 'polypeptide(L)'
;MIKPFLPLLLLITHFAFSQSLPIDFENNIVTADFVDFDGGTASVLANPQSSGINTSATVAQIVRDGGAIWSGSKIYLTDNLEFSSMNIITMKVFTSAPVGTVVKFKLEGAGNTERDAQTSVSGAWEELSWDFTGEPTNFNTLVFMFDFGNVGNGTASSTFLFDDVQQYFGGSQLDLPVTFEEAGVNYSMTDFGGNESMLITDPFDPNNTAMQVVKTVDAATWAGTNIGTTAGFSSNIPLSLNESIMTARVWSPLAGTPIRLKVEDSNDPTHTCETQTNSTMNGAWETLVF
;
A
#
# COMPACT_ATOMS: atom_id res chain seq x y z
N MET A 1 54.15 -32.97 25.44
CA MET A 1 52.65 -33.04 25.37
C MET A 1 52.15 -31.76 24.73
N ILE A 2 51.81 -31.81 23.46
CA ILE A 2 51.28 -30.67 22.73
C ILE A 2 49.75 -30.74 22.86
N LYS A 3 49.14 -29.71 23.50
CA LYS A 3 47.68 -29.60 23.60
C LYS A 3 47.09 -29.17 22.26
N PRO A 4 46.06 -29.81 21.78
CA PRO A 4 45.42 -29.37 20.55
C PRO A 4 44.63 -28.08 20.81
N PHE A 5 44.86 -27.09 19.95
CA PHE A 5 44.11 -25.83 19.91
C PHE A 5 42.81 -26.13 19.15
N LEU A 6 41.66 -26.08 19.82
CA LEU A 6 40.33 -26.21 19.20
C LEU A 6 39.91 -24.84 18.70
N PRO A 7 39.71 -24.63 17.41
CA PRO A 7 39.20 -23.36 16.91
C PRO A 7 37.75 -23.16 17.35
N LEU A 8 37.49 -22.06 18.03
CA LEU A 8 36.12 -21.61 18.36
C LEU A 8 35.44 -21.19 17.08
N LEU A 9 34.49 -22.02 16.57
CA LEU A 9 33.64 -21.67 15.46
C LEU A 9 32.58 -20.67 15.94
N LEU A 10 32.80 -19.38 15.62
CA LEU A 10 31.85 -18.32 15.92
C LEU A 10 30.66 -18.49 14.96
N LEU A 11 29.57 -19.07 15.47
CA LEU A 11 28.31 -19.17 14.72
C LEU A 11 27.66 -17.78 14.70
N ILE A 12 27.84 -17.02 13.61
CA ILE A 12 27.13 -15.78 13.39
C ILE A 12 25.70 -16.15 12.98
N THR A 13 24.77 -16.11 13.92
CA THR A 13 23.35 -16.21 13.63
C THR A 13 22.92 -14.91 12.98
N HIS A 14 22.68 -14.95 11.67
CA HIS A 14 21.98 -13.88 10.99
C HIS A 14 20.51 -13.96 11.43
N PHE A 15 20.07 -12.97 12.21
CA PHE A 15 18.65 -12.75 12.38
C PHE A 15 18.13 -12.23 11.04
N ALA A 16 17.40 -13.04 10.31
CA ALA A 16 16.61 -12.57 9.17
C ALA A 16 15.49 -11.70 9.76
N PHE A 17 15.60 -10.40 9.59
CA PHE A 17 14.47 -9.50 9.84
C PHE A 17 13.38 -9.79 8.78
N SER A 18 12.12 -9.78 9.21
CA SER A 18 10.97 -9.89 8.32
C SER A 18 10.96 -8.66 7.40
N GLN A 19 11.20 -8.88 6.12
CA GLN A 19 11.17 -7.81 5.12
C GLN A 19 9.77 -7.82 4.48
N SER A 20 9.02 -6.75 4.66
CA SER A 20 7.70 -6.54 4.09
C SER A 20 7.55 -5.09 3.63
N LEU A 21 6.60 -4.83 2.74
CA LEU A 21 6.25 -3.45 2.39
C LEU A 21 5.44 -2.81 3.53
N PRO A 22 5.60 -1.49 3.78
CA PRO A 22 6.49 -0.56 3.08
C PRO A 22 7.97 -0.73 3.48
N ILE A 23 8.90 -0.39 2.56
CA ILE A 23 10.34 -0.32 2.79
C ILE A 23 10.76 1.14 2.72
N ASP A 24 11.23 1.67 3.86
CA ASP A 24 11.62 3.07 4.06
C ASP A 24 13.13 3.26 4.30
N PHE A 25 13.90 2.17 4.34
CA PHE A 25 15.34 2.12 4.63
C PHE A 25 15.78 2.75 5.96
N GLU A 26 14.85 3.13 6.84
CA GLU A 26 15.18 3.76 8.12
C GLU A 26 15.50 2.75 9.22
N ASN A 27 14.92 1.54 9.16
CA ASN A 27 14.97 0.64 10.32
C ASN A 27 15.39 -0.81 10.04
N ASN A 28 14.98 -1.41 8.92
CA ASN A 28 15.04 -2.88 8.78
C ASN A 28 15.83 -3.38 7.58
N ILE A 29 16.11 -2.54 6.59
CA ILE A 29 16.84 -2.91 5.38
C ILE A 29 18.23 -2.30 5.43
N VAL A 30 19.24 -3.13 5.22
CA VAL A 30 20.64 -2.72 5.16
C VAL A 30 21.25 -3.17 3.83
N THR A 31 22.43 -2.65 3.50
CA THR A 31 23.14 -2.99 2.25
C THR A 31 23.27 -4.51 2.02
N ALA A 32 23.43 -5.29 3.09
CA ALA A 32 23.61 -6.74 3.00
C ALA A 32 22.32 -7.50 2.60
N ASP A 33 21.15 -6.85 2.62
CA ASP A 33 19.87 -7.45 2.19
C ASP A 33 19.69 -7.40 0.67
N PHE A 34 20.51 -6.61 -0.01
CA PHE A 34 20.51 -6.57 -1.47
C PHE A 34 21.32 -7.70 -2.09
N VAL A 35 20.82 -8.23 -3.17
CA VAL A 35 21.53 -9.15 -4.05
C VAL A 35 21.74 -8.46 -5.40
N ASP A 36 22.96 -8.03 -5.61
CA ASP A 36 23.38 -7.34 -6.84
C ASP A 36 23.57 -8.30 -8.00
N PHE A 37 23.32 -7.83 -9.21
CA PHE A 37 23.53 -8.60 -10.43
C PHE A 37 23.99 -7.72 -11.62
N ASP A 38 24.79 -8.31 -12.46
CA ASP A 38 25.18 -7.85 -13.80
C ASP A 38 25.69 -6.40 -13.90
N GLY A 39 26.34 -5.86 -12.85
CA GLY A 39 26.91 -4.51 -12.83
C GLY A 39 26.07 -3.46 -12.08
N GLY A 40 25.03 -3.87 -11.40
CA GLY A 40 24.38 -3.05 -10.36
C GLY A 40 25.12 -3.23 -9.02
N THR A 41 25.19 -2.19 -8.22
CA THR A 41 25.72 -2.23 -6.85
C THR A 41 24.83 -1.40 -5.95
N ALA A 42 24.18 -2.06 -5.00
CA ALA A 42 23.29 -1.42 -4.03
C ALA A 42 23.99 -1.07 -2.73
N SER A 43 23.50 -0.03 -2.08
CA SER A 43 23.89 0.34 -0.71
C SER A 43 22.77 1.12 -0.02
N VAL A 44 22.70 1.03 1.32
CA VAL A 44 21.88 1.92 2.15
C VAL A 44 22.82 2.93 2.80
N LEU A 45 22.49 4.21 2.70
CA LEU A 45 23.32 5.32 3.15
C LEU A 45 22.49 6.50 3.67
N ALA A 46 23.16 7.43 4.39
CA ALA A 46 22.53 8.70 4.76
C ALA A 46 22.08 9.44 3.50
N ASN A 47 20.85 9.97 3.51
CA ASN A 47 20.24 10.64 2.35
C ASN A 47 21.05 11.90 1.96
N PRO A 48 21.78 11.89 0.82
CA PRO A 48 22.58 13.03 0.39
C PRO A 48 21.71 14.13 -0.28
N GLN A 49 20.42 13.88 -0.52
CA GLN A 49 19.48 14.72 -1.24
C GLN A 49 18.19 14.94 -0.44
N SER A 50 18.27 15.09 0.89
CA SER A 50 17.10 15.29 1.74
C SER A 50 16.39 16.60 1.39
N SER A 51 15.38 16.53 0.50
CA SER A 51 14.65 17.68 -0.02
C SER A 51 13.33 17.28 -0.72
N GLY A 52 12.45 18.25 -0.93
CA GLY A 52 11.21 18.05 -1.67
C GLY A 52 10.30 17.00 -1.02
N ILE A 53 9.91 16.00 -1.78
CA ILE A 53 9.01 14.93 -1.32
C ILE A 53 9.73 13.84 -0.50
N ASN A 54 11.07 13.90 -0.38
CA ASN A 54 11.84 12.95 0.43
C ASN A 54 12.77 13.68 1.40
N THR A 55 12.43 13.62 2.69
CA THR A 55 13.22 14.17 3.80
C THR A 55 13.72 13.08 4.75
N SER A 56 13.67 11.81 4.34
CA SER A 56 14.17 10.66 5.10
C SER A 56 15.63 10.84 5.46
N ALA A 57 16.07 10.26 6.58
CA ALA A 57 17.46 10.31 7.01
C ALA A 57 18.36 9.35 6.22
N THR A 58 17.79 8.22 5.79
CA THR A 58 18.47 7.17 5.00
C THR A 58 17.71 6.86 3.72
N VAL A 59 18.41 6.36 2.72
CA VAL A 59 17.87 5.94 1.43
C VAL A 59 18.69 4.77 0.89
N ALA A 60 18.11 4.04 -0.06
CA ALA A 60 18.91 3.12 -0.88
C ALA A 60 19.51 3.84 -2.09
N GLN A 61 20.66 3.34 -2.53
CA GLN A 61 21.34 3.75 -3.75
C GLN A 61 21.66 2.52 -4.60
N ILE A 62 21.45 2.62 -5.90
CA ILE A 62 22.04 1.68 -6.87
C ILE A 62 22.94 2.48 -7.83
N VAL A 63 24.19 2.06 -7.92
CA VAL A 63 25.15 2.52 -8.93
C VAL A 63 25.24 1.45 -10.00
N ARG A 64 25.08 1.85 -11.26
CA ARG A 64 25.27 0.97 -12.42
C ARG A 64 26.62 1.29 -13.05
N ASP A 65 27.53 0.30 -13.04
CA ASP A 65 28.90 0.45 -13.57
C ASP A 65 29.27 -0.74 -14.44
N GLY A 66 29.17 -0.58 -15.74
CA GLY A 66 29.37 -1.65 -16.71
C GLY A 66 28.24 -2.71 -16.67
N GLY A 67 28.60 -3.94 -17.00
CA GLY A 67 27.72 -5.10 -16.98
C GLY A 67 26.68 -5.12 -18.10
N ALA A 68 25.47 -5.59 -17.78
CA ALA A 68 24.39 -5.76 -18.73
C ALA A 68 23.44 -4.56 -18.78
N ILE A 69 22.69 -4.44 -19.87
CA ILE A 69 21.63 -3.41 -19.99
C ILE A 69 20.46 -3.62 -19.00
N TRP A 70 20.38 -4.77 -18.36
CA TRP A 70 19.41 -5.14 -17.32
C TRP A 70 20.01 -5.21 -15.91
N SER A 71 21.21 -4.69 -15.71
CA SER A 71 21.89 -4.72 -14.41
C SER A 71 21.06 -4.03 -13.32
N GLY A 72 21.15 -4.54 -12.10
CA GLY A 72 20.35 -4.03 -10.98
C GLY A 72 20.65 -4.74 -9.67
N SER A 73 19.68 -4.65 -8.76
CA SER A 73 19.76 -5.31 -7.45
C SER A 73 18.35 -5.76 -7.04
N LYS A 74 18.26 -6.73 -6.13
CA LYS A 74 16.99 -7.24 -5.65
C LYS A 74 16.96 -7.45 -4.15
N ILE A 75 15.76 -7.44 -3.57
CA ILE A 75 15.45 -7.73 -2.17
C ILE A 75 14.45 -8.87 -2.12
N TYR A 76 14.64 -9.79 -1.18
CA TYR A 76 13.68 -10.86 -0.89
C TYR A 76 12.77 -10.43 0.26
N LEU A 77 11.45 -10.56 0.05
CA LEU A 77 10.44 -10.37 1.09
C LEU A 77 10.18 -11.68 1.82
N THR A 78 9.71 -11.57 3.05
CA THR A 78 9.32 -12.74 3.87
C THR A 78 8.05 -13.38 3.34
N ASP A 79 7.08 -12.56 2.97
CA ASP A 79 5.76 -12.98 2.51
C ASP A 79 5.54 -12.59 1.05
N ASN A 80 4.59 -13.26 0.41
CA ASN A 80 4.15 -12.90 -0.92
C ASN A 80 3.38 -11.59 -0.89
N LEU A 81 3.53 -10.79 -1.94
CA LEU A 81 2.73 -9.59 -2.17
C LEU A 81 1.30 -9.98 -2.54
N GLU A 82 0.35 -9.19 -2.08
CA GLU A 82 -1.08 -9.35 -2.35
C GLU A 82 -1.50 -8.29 -3.38
N PHE A 83 -2.13 -8.68 -4.49
CA PHE A 83 -2.51 -7.80 -5.60
C PHE A 83 -4.01 -7.72 -5.86
N SER A 84 -4.84 -8.42 -5.10
CA SER A 84 -6.31 -8.33 -5.26
C SER A 84 -6.85 -7.00 -4.75
N SER A 85 -6.21 -6.45 -3.70
CA SER A 85 -6.59 -5.18 -3.10
C SER A 85 -5.49 -4.11 -3.11
N MET A 86 -4.22 -4.50 -3.30
CA MET A 86 -3.04 -3.63 -3.25
C MET A 86 -2.24 -3.77 -4.54
N ASN A 87 -2.75 -3.22 -5.62
CA ASN A 87 -2.28 -3.50 -6.98
C ASN A 87 -1.27 -2.50 -7.55
N ILE A 88 -1.03 -1.38 -6.88
CA ILE A 88 -0.03 -0.39 -7.28
C ILE A 88 1.18 -0.46 -6.35
N ILE A 89 2.37 -0.47 -6.93
CA ILE A 89 3.61 -0.23 -6.18
C ILE A 89 4.12 1.15 -6.56
N THR A 90 4.53 1.95 -5.56
CA THR A 90 5.25 3.20 -5.75
C THR A 90 6.62 3.17 -5.11
N MET A 91 7.46 4.07 -5.57
CA MET A 91 8.80 4.30 -5.04
C MET A 91 9.23 5.73 -5.34
N LYS A 92 9.80 6.42 -4.35
CA LYS A 92 10.47 7.69 -4.58
C LYS A 92 11.83 7.45 -5.23
N VAL A 93 12.15 8.22 -6.25
CA VAL A 93 13.40 8.10 -7.01
C VAL A 93 14.04 9.46 -7.19
N PHE A 94 15.36 9.53 -7.03
CA PHE A 94 16.19 10.67 -7.38
C PHE A 94 17.34 10.23 -8.29
N THR A 95 17.55 10.94 -9.38
CA THR A 95 18.69 10.72 -10.27
C THR A 95 19.07 12.01 -11.02
N SER A 96 20.33 12.10 -11.45
CA SER A 96 20.80 13.11 -12.41
C SER A 96 20.76 12.60 -13.85
N ALA A 97 20.23 11.42 -14.10
CA ALA A 97 20.01 10.89 -15.45
C ALA A 97 19.03 11.79 -16.24
N PRO A 98 19.06 11.74 -17.57
CA PRO A 98 18.10 12.48 -18.39
C PRO A 98 16.65 12.12 -18.09
N VAL A 99 15.74 13.09 -18.24
CA VAL A 99 14.30 12.83 -18.23
C VAL A 99 13.95 11.77 -19.29
N GLY A 100 13.02 10.86 -18.96
CA GLY A 100 12.65 9.73 -19.79
C GLY A 100 13.50 8.48 -19.54
N THR A 101 14.40 8.51 -18.55
CA THR A 101 15.15 7.30 -18.13
C THR A 101 14.19 6.24 -17.63
N VAL A 102 14.32 5.02 -18.19
CA VAL A 102 13.45 3.89 -17.85
C VAL A 102 13.85 3.29 -16.50
N VAL A 103 12.90 3.19 -15.59
CA VAL A 103 13.00 2.45 -14.34
C VAL A 103 12.07 1.25 -14.42
N LYS A 104 12.68 0.08 -14.57
CA LYS A 104 11.94 -1.18 -14.62
C LYS A 104 11.84 -1.78 -13.23
N PHE A 105 10.62 -2.03 -12.79
CA PHE A 105 10.32 -2.75 -11.56
C PHE A 105 9.84 -4.17 -11.92
N LYS A 106 10.53 -5.17 -11.39
CA LYS A 106 10.20 -6.57 -11.66
C LYS A 106 9.90 -7.29 -10.36
N LEU A 107 8.92 -8.17 -10.41
CA LEU A 107 8.56 -9.08 -9.32
C LEU A 107 8.96 -10.50 -9.71
N GLU A 108 9.57 -11.23 -8.77
CA GLU A 108 9.91 -12.64 -8.93
C GLU A 108 9.33 -13.47 -7.78
N GLY A 109 9.06 -14.74 -8.06
CA GLY A 109 8.50 -15.71 -7.13
C GLY A 109 8.21 -17.03 -7.83
N ALA A 110 6.99 -17.56 -7.75
CA ALA A 110 6.58 -18.75 -8.54
C ALA A 110 6.51 -18.45 -10.06
N GLY A 111 6.58 -17.18 -10.44
CA GLY A 111 6.70 -16.66 -11.80
C GLY A 111 7.50 -15.37 -11.78
N ASN A 112 7.34 -14.57 -12.82
CA ASN A 112 7.86 -13.21 -12.84
C ASN A 112 6.95 -12.31 -13.67
N THR A 113 6.90 -11.02 -13.31
CA THR A 113 6.23 -9.96 -14.05
C THR A 113 7.02 -8.68 -13.92
N GLU A 114 6.95 -7.78 -14.90
CA GLU A 114 7.69 -6.52 -14.89
C GLU A 114 6.90 -5.39 -15.50
N ARG A 115 7.16 -4.16 -15.04
CA ARG A 115 6.55 -2.93 -15.54
C ARG A 115 7.61 -1.85 -15.65
N ASP A 116 7.40 -0.93 -16.58
CA ASP A 116 8.28 0.22 -16.81
C ASP A 116 7.60 1.51 -16.35
N ALA A 117 8.37 2.37 -15.69
CA ALA A 117 8.08 3.78 -15.52
C ALA A 117 9.22 4.61 -16.08
N GLN A 118 9.00 5.88 -16.33
CA GLN A 118 10.02 6.78 -16.84
C GLN A 118 10.14 8.00 -15.93
N THR A 119 11.36 8.47 -15.71
CA THR A 119 11.59 9.69 -14.96
C THR A 119 10.99 10.89 -15.68
N SER A 120 10.36 11.79 -14.94
CA SER A 120 9.78 13.04 -15.42
C SER A 120 10.63 14.27 -15.08
N VAL A 121 11.53 14.11 -14.10
CA VAL A 121 12.48 15.16 -13.66
C VAL A 121 13.90 14.60 -13.58
N SER A 122 14.89 15.51 -13.56
CA SER A 122 16.30 15.19 -13.34
C SER A 122 16.84 16.09 -12.23
N GLY A 123 17.58 15.52 -11.28
CA GLY A 123 18.15 16.25 -10.15
C GLY A 123 17.14 16.62 -9.05
N ALA A 124 15.99 15.96 -9.01
CA ALA A 124 14.97 16.13 -7.98
C ALA A 124 14.33 14.78 -7.65
N TRP A 125 13.71 14.67 -6.47
CA TRP A 125 12.89 13.53 -6.11
C TRP A 125 11.55 13.56 -6.83
N GLU A 126 11.14 12.41 -7.34
CA GLU A 126 9.80 12.14 -7.88
C GLU A 126 9.30 10.80 -7.37
N GLU A 127 7.98 10.60 -7.40
CA GLU A 127 7.38 9.30 -7.14
C GLU A 127 7.03 8.62 -8.46
N LEU A 128 7.56 7.42 -8.65
CA LEU A 128 7.22 6.56 -9.77
C LEU A 128 6.22 5.48 -9.31
N SER A 129 5.38 5.01 -10.23
CA SER A 129 4.37 3.99 -9.95
C SER A 129 4.29 2.92 -11.03
N TRP A 130 3.96 1.70 -10.60
CA TRP A 130 3.80 0.52 -11.45
C TRP A 130 2.51 -0.19 -11.10
N ASP A 131 1.65 -0.41 -12.09
CA ASP A 131 0.37 -1.09 -11.94
C ASP A 131 0.52 -2.60 -12.19
N PHE A 132 0.25 -3.39 -11.17
CA PHE A 132 0.26 -4.84 -11.17
C PHE A 132 -1.15 -5.44 -11.05
N THR A 133 -2.18 -4.69 -11.45
CA THR A 133 -3.56 -5.18 -11.47
C THR A 133 -3.67 -6.51 -12.20
N GLY A 134 -4.31 -7.48 -11.58
CA GLY A 134 -4.54 -8.81 -12.13
C GLY A 134 -3.40 -9.80 -11.94
N GLU A 135 -2.30 -9.38 -11.32
CA GLU A 135 -1.22 -10.31 -10.99
C GLU A 135 -1.60 -11.24 -9.82
N PRO A 136 -1.12 -12.50 -9.82
CA PRO A 136 -1.39 -13.43 -8.74
C PRO A 136 -0.55 -13.13 -7.48
N THR A 137 -1.01 -13.57 -6.32
CA THR A 137 -0.30 -13.49 -5.03
C THR A 137 0.75 -14.59 -4.91
N ASN A 138 1.83 -14.48 -5.65
CA ASN A 138 2.91 -15.49 -5.66
C ASN A 138 4.32 -14.91 -5.84
N PHE A 139 4.46 -13.59 -5.66
CA PHE A 139 5.73 -12.86 -5.77
C PHE A 139 6.20 -12.41 -4.41
N ASN A 140 7.47 -12.66 -4.10
CA ASN A 140 8.12 -12.22 -2.86
C ASN A 140 9.52 -11.64 -3.09
N THR A 141 9.84 -11.24 -4.31
CA THR A 141 11.14 -10.65 -4.64
C THR A 141 10.93 -9.37 -5.44
N LEU A 142 11.48 -8.27 -4.93
CA LEU A 142 11.50 -6.97 -5.60
C LEU A 142 12.80 -6.84 -6.37
N VAL A 143 12.74 -6.54 -7.65
CA VAL A 143 13.91 -6.36 -8.52
C VAL A 143 13.91 -4.96 -9.09
N PHE A 144 14.98 -4.23 -8.85
CA PHE A 144 15.17 -2.83 -9.24
C PHE A 144 16.18 -2.75 -10.39
N MET A 145 15.72 -2.30 -11.55
CA MET A 145 16.56 -2.11 -12.75
C MET A 145 16.40 -0.68 -13.26
N PHE A 146 17.29 0.20 -12.80
CA PHE A 146 17.31 1.60 -13.23
C PHE A 146 18.02 1.75 -14.58
N ASP A 147 17.63 2.78 -15.36
CA ASP A 147 18.18 3.06 -16.70
C ASP A 147 18.20 1.79 -17.58
N PHE A 148 17.09 1.05 -17.53
CA PHE A 148 16.96 -0.21 -18.25
C PHE A 148 17.13 0.00 -19.77
N GLY A 149 17.91 -0.86 -20.37
CA GLY A 149 18.24 -0.76 -21.80
C GLY A 149 19.59 -0.11 -22.10
N ASN A 150 20.23 0.52 -21.12
CA ASN A 150 21.56 1.13 -21.26
C ASN A 150 22.61 0.43 -20.38
N VAL A 151 23.85 0.49 -20.77
CA VAL A 151 24.98 0.06 -19.92
C VAL A 151 25.39 1.25 -19.06
N GLY A 152 25.42 1.06 -17.73
CA GLY A 152 25.87 2.08 -16.81
C GLY A 152 27.39 2.35 -16.91
N ASN A 153 27.82 3.49 -16.41
CA ASN A 153 29.23 3.93 -16.47
C ASN A 153 29.76 4.44 -15.12
N GLY A 154 29.04 4.18 -14.02
CA GLY A 154 29.43 4.56 -12.65
C GLY A 154 29.37 6.05 -12.35
N THR A 155 28.89 6.90 -13.27
CA THR A 155 28.77 8.33 -13.05
C THR A 155 27.49 8.73 -12.35
N ALA A 156 27.32 10.01 -12.05
CA ALA A 156 26.10 10.55 -11.43
C ALA A 156 24.81 10.23 -12.22
N SER A 157 24.91 10.18 -13.57
CA SER A 157 23.78 9.80 -14.42
C SER A 157 23.49 8.28 -14.44
N SER A 158 24.37 7.47 -13.86
CA SER A 158 24.17 6.03 -13.65
C SER A 158 23.99 5.67 -12.17
N THR A 159 23.72 6.70 -11.34
CA THR A 159 23.48 6.57 -9.90
C THR A 159 22.03 6.97 -9.59
N PHE A 160 21.34 6.11 -8.89
CA PHE A 160 19.93 6.26 -8.51
C PHE A 160 19.78 6.11 -7.02
N LEU A 161 19.18 7.11 -6.37
CA LEU A 161 18.68 7.00 -5.00
C LEU A 161 17.22 6.60 -5.06
N PHE A 162 16.78 5.78 -4.13
CA PHE A 162 15.36 5.42 -4.04
C PHE A 162 14.96 5.15 -2.60
N ASP A 163 13.64 5.30 -2.34
CA ASP A 163 13.08 5.26 -1.02
C ASP A 163 11.59 4.98 -1.04
N ASP A 164 10.98 4.72 0.13
CA ASP A 164 9.55 4.55 0.30
C ASP A 164 8.92 3.62 -0.75
N VAL A 165 9.46 2.39 -0.85
CA VAL A 165 8.82 1.36 -1.68
C VAL A 165 7.58 0.88 -0.96
N GLN A 166 6.42 1.17 -1.52
CA GLN A 166 5.14 0.85 -0.88
C GLN A 166 4.11 0.32 -1.87
N GLN A 167 3.15 -0.39 -1.34
CA GLN A 167 2.06 -0.97 -2.10
C GLN A 167 0.74 -0.36 -1.64
N TYR A 168 -0.14 -0.02 -2.57
CA TYR A 168 -1.46 0.51 -2.27
C TYR A 168 -2.49 0.11 -3.31
N PHE A 169 -3.75 0.36 -3.00
CA PHE A 169 -4.85 0.12 -3.91
C PHE A 169 -4.89 1.21 -4.99
N GLY A 170 -4.82 0.81 -6.25
CA GLY A 170 -4.81 1.71 -7.42
C GLY A 170 -6.18 2.05 -8.01
N GLY A 171 -7.26 1.69 -7.33
CA GLY A 171 -8.61 2.01 -7.78
C GLY A 171 -9.05 3.42 -7.43
N SER A 172 -10.24 3.78 -7.91
CA SER A 172 -10.88 5.05 -7.59
C SER A 172 -11.24 5.13 -6.10
N GLN A 173 -11.13 6.30 -5.52
CA GLN A 173 -11.68 6.53 -4.19
C GLN A 173 -13.20 6.34 -4.21
N LEU A 174 -13.71 5.92 -3.05
CA LEU A 174 -15.15 5.82 -2.81
C LEU A 174 -15.85 7.16 -3.02
N ASP A 175 -17.05 7.14 -3.59
CA ASP A 175 -17.93 8.31 -3.73
C ASP A 175 -19.39 7.92 -3.47
N LEU A 176 -20.26 8.89 -3.30
CA LEU A 176 -21.70 8.65 -3.21
C LEU A 176 -22.34 8.54 -4.60
N PRO A 177 -23.31 7.64 -4.77
CA PRO A 177 -23.83 6.67 -3.81
C PRO A 177 -22.89 5.45 -3.65
N VAL A 178 -22.72 4.97 -2.42
CA VAL A 178 -21.96 3.75 -2.15
C VAL A 178 -22.83 2.55 -2.43
N THR A 179 -22.51 1.81 -3.47
CA THR A 179 -23.29 0.64 -3.93
C THR A 179 -22.63 -0.69 -3.60
N PHE A 180 -21.32 -0.70 -3.41
CA PHE A 180 -20.46 -1.89 -3.30
C PHE A 180 -20.41 -2.76 -4.58
N GLU A 181 -20.89 -2.25 -5.73
CA GLU A 181 -20.97 -2.99 -7.01
C GLU A 181 -19.93 -2.51 -8.04
N GLU A 182 -19.34 -1.34 -7.84
CA GLU A 182 -18.48 -0.75 -8.85
C GLU A 182 -17.08 -1.39 -8.83
N ALA A 183 -16.70 -1.96 -9.96
CA ALA A 183 -15.36 -2.51 -10.12
C ALA A 183 -14.30 -1.39 -10.08
N GLY A 184 -13.18 -1.66 -9.40
CA GLY A 184 -12.08 -0.69 -9.30
C GLY A 184 -12.32 0.47 -8.33
N VAL A 185 -13.35 0.40 -7.48
CA VAL A 185 -13.55 1.32 -6.36
C VAL A 185 -12.96 0.72 -5.08
N ASN A 186 -12.30 1.55 -4.30
CA ASN A 186 -11.74 1.13 -3.02
C ASN A 186 -12.80 1.15 -1.92
N TYR A 187 -13.36 -0.01 -1.62
CA TYR A 187 -14.28 -0.23 -0.49
C TYR A 187 -13.54 -0.65 0.79
N SER A 188 -12.35 -0.12 1.04
CA SER A 188 -11.60 -0.40 2.27
C SER A 188 -12.45 -0.14 3.52
N MET A 189 -12.34 -1.03 4.49
CA MET A 189 -13.05 -0.96 5.75
C MET A 189 -12.05 -0.95 6.90
N THR A 190 -12.21 0.01 7.82
CA THR A 190 -11.42 0.09 9.04
C THR A 190 -12.31 -0.06 10.24
N ASP A 191 -12.23 -1.21 10.88
CA ASP A 191 -13.02 -1.54 12.06
C ASP A 191 -12.42 -0.97 13.33
N PHE A 192 -13.28 -0.60 14.28
CA PHE A 192 -12.87 -0.09 15.57
C PHE A 192 -13.80 -0.57 16.70
N GLY A 193 -13.27 -0.63 17.91
CA GLY A 193 -14.03 -0.91 19.12
C GLY A 193 -14.58 -2.33 19.26
N GLY A 194 -14.06 -3.31 18.52
CA GLY A 194 -14.54 -4.69 18.53
C GLY A 194 -15.65 -4.96 17.51
N ASN A 195 -15.64 -4.20 16.42
CA ASN A 195 -16.46 -4.46 15.25
C ASN A 195 -15.66 -5.28 14.23
N GLU A 196 -16.36 -6.03 13.38
CA GLU A 196 -15.80 -6.75 12.23
C GLU A 196 -16.70 -6.50 11.03
N SER A 197 -16.11 -6.14 9.90
CA SER A 197 -16.85 -5.89 8.67
C SER A 197 -16.22 -6.60 7.46
N MET A 198 -17.06 -6.94 6.50
CA MET A 198 -16.65 -7.53 5.22
C MET A 198 -17.71 -7.30 4.15
N LEU A 199 -17.29 -7.32 2.90
CA LEU A 199 -18.22 -7.42 1.77
C LEU A 199 -18.70 -8.85 1.63
N ILE A 200 -20.02 -9.00 1.47
CA ILE A 200 -20.68 -10.28 1.24
C ILE A 200 -21.66 -10.17 0.09
N THR A 201 -21.94 -11.27 -0.56
CA THR A 201 -23.14 -11.36 -1.41
C THR A 201 -24.37 -11.30 -0.51
N ASP A 202 -25.34 -10.46 -0.85
CA ASP A 202 -26.61 -10.35 -0.12
C ASP A 202 -27.30 -11.73 -0.07
N PRO A 203 -27.59 -12.25 1.12
CA PRO A 203 -28.24 -13.57 1.25
C PRO A 203 -29.63 -13.67 0.59
N PHE A 204 -30.25 -12.54 0.25
CA PHE A 204 -31.59 -12.46 -0.30
C PHE A 204 -31.59 -12.05 -1.78
N ASP A 205 -30.47 -11.53 -2.29
CA ASP A 205 -30.29 -11.18 -3.70
C ASP A 205 -28.85 -11.50 -4.16
N PRO A 206 -28.65 -12.58 -4.94
CA PRO A 206 -27.31 -12.99 -5.34
C PRO A 206 -26.63 -12.02 -6.32
N ASN A 207 -27.33 -11.01 -6.81
CA ASN A 207 -26.77 -9.96 -7.67
C ASN A 207 -26.44 -8.67 -6.90
N ASN A 208 -26.61 -8.63 -5.59
CA ASN A 208 -26.35 -7.49 -4.75
C ASN A 208 -25.19 -7.79 -3.78
N THR A 209 -24.24 -6.89 -3.69
CA THR A 209 -23.18 -6.91 -2.71
C THR A 209 -23.56 -6.01 -1.53
N ALA A 210 -23.31 -6.46 -0.33
CA ALA A 210 -23.58 -5.70 0.88
C ALA A 210 -22.38 -5.72 1.83
N MET A 211 -22.22 -4.67 2.61
CA MET A 211 -21.28 -4.67 3.74
C MET A 211 -21.98 -5.31 4.95
N GLN A 212 -21.48 -6.46 5.38
CA GLN A 212 -21.84 -7.05 6.66
C GLN A 212 -21.04 -6.40 7.78
N VAL A 213 -21.72 -6.04 8.85
CA VAL A 213 -21.11 -5.48 10.07
C VAL A 213 -21.52 -6.35 11.26
N VAL A 214 -20.54 -6.87 11.97
CA VAL A 214 -20.74 -7.72 13.14
C VAL A 214 -20.11 -7.07 14.36
N LYS A 215 -20.92 -6.74 15.35
CA LYS A 215 -20.41 -6.39 16.69
C LYS A 215 -20.08 -7.67 17.44
N THR A 216 -18.80 -7.89 17.73
CA THR A 216 -18.35 -9.08 18.44
C THR A 216 -18.77 -9.06 19.90
N VAL A 217 -18.59 -10.18 20.58
CA VAL A 217 -18.81 -10.24 22.04
C VAL A 217 -17.88 -9.24 22.72
N ASP A 218 -18.40 -8.46 23.66
CA ASP A 218 -17.69 -7.38 24.38
C ASP A 218 -17.30 -6.17 23.54
N ALA A 219 -17.81 -6.04 22.30
CA ALA A 219 -17.62 -4.83 21.51
C ALA A 219 -18.11 -3.58 22.27
N ALA A 220 -17.37 -2.49 22.12
CA ALA A 220 -17.76 -1.20 22.70
C ALA A 220 -19.11 -0.72 22.15
N THR A 221 -19.83 0.06 22.94
CA THR A 221 -21.13 0.62 22.49
C THR A 221 -20.98 1.55 21.28
N TRP A 222 -19.79 2.14 21.11
CA TRP A 222 -19.41 3.01 20.00
C TRP A 222 -18.67 2.28 18.86
N ALA A 223 -18.55 0.94 18.93
CA ALA A 223 -17.88 0.16 17.89
C ALA A 223 -18.56 0.34 16.53
N GLY A 224 -17.76 0.40 15.49
CA GLY A 224 -18.22 0.64 14.12
C GLY A 224 -17.15 0.40 13.07
N THR A 225 -17.44 0.83 11.84
CA THR A 225 -16.58 0.70 10.68
C THR A 225 -16.52 2.03 9.94
N ASN A 226 -15.32 2.50 9.62
CA ASN A 226 -15.11 3.54 8.61
C ASN A 226 -15.00 2.87 7.24
N ILE A 227 -15.63 3.44 6.22
CA ILE A 227 -15.51 3.00 4.83
C ILE A 227 -14.69 4.02 4.02
N GLY A 228 -13.90 3.51 3.07
CA GLY A 228 -12.98 4.29 2.27
C GLY A 228 -11.57 4.38 2.88
N THR A 229 -10.71 5.12 2.22
CA THR A 229 -9.32 5.35 2.63
C THR A 229 -9.20 6.54 3.59
N THR A 230 -8.02 6.74 4.16
CA THR A 230 -7.70 7.94 4.96
C THR A 230 -7.76 9.24 4.16
N ALA A 231 -7.70 9.18 2.83
CA ALA A 231 -7.89 10.34 1.96
C ALA A 231 -9.36 10.78 1.86
N GLY A 232 -10.30 9.99 2.39
CA GLY A 232 -11.73 10.26 2.34
C GLY A 232 -12.38 9.85 1.02
N PHE A 233 -13.54 10.41 0.72
CA PHE A 233 -14.25 10.21 -0.55
C PHE A 233 -13.60 11.02 -1.66
N SER A 234 -13.81 10.62 -2.93
CA SER A 234 -13.28 11.34 -4.10
C SER A 234 -13.89 12.74 -4.24
N SER A 235 -15.10 12.92 -3.76
CA SER A 235 -15.81 14.20 -3.70
C SER A 235 -16.25 14.52 -2.27
N ASN A 236 -16.33 15.81 -1.96
CA ASN A 236 -16.93 16.23 -0.68
C ASN A 236 -18.40 15.83 -0.65
N ILE A 237 -18.85 15.26 0.46
CA ILE A 237 -20.28 15.00 0.68
C ILE A 237 -21.01 16.37 0.72
N PRO A 238 -22.01 16.61 -0.17
CA PRO A 238 -22.55 17.95 -0.38
C PRO A 238 -23.58 18.33 0.69
N LEU A 239 -23.20 18.24 1.98
CA LEU A 239 -24.08 18.62 3.09
C LEU A 239 -24.25 20.15 3.15
N SER A 240 -25.50 20.60 3.22
CA SER A 240 -25.86 22.01 3.37
C SER A 240 -27.12 22.16 4.20
N LEU A 241 -27.51 23.38 4.51
CA LEU A 241 -28.77 23.64 5.24
C LEU A 241 -30.02 23.15 4.50
N ASN A 242 -29.95 23.00 3.17
CA ASN A 242 -31.05 22.54 2.33
C ASN A 242 -30.91 21.08 1.88
N GLU A 243 -29.71 20.51 2.03
CA GLU A 243 -29.37 19.13 1.63
C GLU A 243 -28.66 18.47 2.82
N SER A 244 -29.42 18.18 3.87
CA SER A 244 -28.89 17.64 5.13
C SER A 244 -29.34 16.20 5.41
N ILE A 245 -29.94 15.54 4.41
CA ILE A 245 -30.49 14.19 4.56
C ILE A 245 -29.57 13.20 3.83
N MET A 246 -29.20 12.14 4.54
CA MET A 246 -28.58 10.95 3.97
C MET A 246 -29.48 9.73 4.16
N THR A 247 -29.38 8.75 3.28
CA THR A 247 -30.12 7.50 3.42
C THR A 247 -29.18 6.31 3.33
N ALA A 248 -29.51 5.24 4.05
CA ALA A 248 -28.84 3.95 3.91
C ALA A 248 -29.87 2.83 3.87
N ARG A 249 -29.65 1.84 2.99
CA ARG A 249 -30.38 0.58 3.06
C ARG A 249 -29.74 -0.29 4.12
N VAL A 250 -30.53 -0.75 5.07
CA VAL A 250 -30.07 -1.53 6.21
C VAL A 250 -30.91 -2.79 6.36
N TRP A 251 -30.26 -3.91 6.58
CA TRP A 251 -30.89 -5.14 7.06
C TRP A 251 -30.48 -5.34 8.53
N SER A 252 -31.45 -5.50 9.41
CA SER A 252 -31.20 -5.75 10.84
C SER A 252 -31.96 -7.01 11.28
N PRO A 253 -31.34 -7.89 12.09
CA PRO A 253 -32.04 -9.07 12.62
C PRO A 253 -33.18 -8.66 13.57
N LEU A 254 -33.13 -7.48 14.20
CA LEU A 254 -34.10 -7.00 15.18
C LEU A 254 -34.51 -5.56 14.89
N ALA A 255 -35.81 -5.28 14.96
CA ALA A 255 -36.32 -3.91 15.01
C ALA A 255 -35.88 -3.22 16.30
N GLY A 256 -35.74 -1.89 16.24
CA GLY A 256 -35.28 -1.08 17.36
C GLY A 256 -33.74 -1.05 17.50
N THR A 257 -33.00 -1.70 16.63
CA THR A 257 -31.53 -1.62 16.61
C THR A 257 -31.10 -0.21 16.25
N PRO A 258 -30.32 0.50 17.12
CA PRO A 258 -29.83 1.82 16.83
C PRO A 258 -28.72 1.75 15.76
N ILE A 259 -28.90 2.51 14.69
CA ILE A 259 -27.92 2.67 13.62
C ILE A 259 -27.45 4.12 13.64
N ARG A 260 -26.15 4.33 13.71
CA ARG A 260 -25.54 5.66 13.70
C ARG A 260 -24.74 5.85 12.41
N LEU A 261 -25.03 6.94 11.72
CA LEU A 261 -24.25 7.43 10.59
C LEU A 261 -23.41 8.62 11.06
N LYS A 262 -22.11 8.56 10.79
CA LYS A 262 -21.16 9.63 11.08
C LYS A 262 -20.44 10.02 9.80
N VAL A 263 -20.30 11.31 9.56
CA VAL A 263 -19.48 11.89 8.50
C VAL A 263 -18.35 12.67 9.14
N GLU A 264 -17.14 12.49 8.65
CA GLU A 264 -15.92 13.12 9.14
C GLU A 264 -15.18 13.81 8.00
N ASP A 265 -14.53 14.94 8.29
CA ASP A 265 -13.58 15.56 7.39
C ASP A 265 -12.25 14.79 7.46
N SER A 266 -11.77 14.28 6.31
CA SER A 266 -10.53 13.51 6.24
C SER A 266 -9.28 14.31 6.63
N ASN A 267 -9.33 15.64 6.53
CA ASN A 267 -8.22 16.53 6.86
C ASN A 267 -8.29 17.08 8.28
N ASP A 268 -9.50 17.11 8.86
CA ASP A 268 -9.72 17.61 10.22
C ASP A 268 -10.82 16.78 10.93
N PRO A 269 -10.45 15.73 11.66
CA PRO A 269 -11.40 14.85 12.33
C PRO A 269 -12.20 15.53 13.46
N THR A 270 -11.91 16.79 13.80
CA THR A 270 -12.73 17.59 14.70
C THR A 270 -13.99 18.13 14.00
N HIS A 271 -13.97 18.22 12.67
CA HIS A 271 -15.13 18.53 11.85
C HIS A 271 -15.92 17.27 11.54
N THR A 272 -16.95 17.03 12.28
CA THR A 272 -17.76 15.82 12.19
C THR A 272 -19.21 16.10 12.48
N CYS A 273 -20.11 15.35 11.86
CA CYS A 273 -21.50 15.27 12.27
C CYS A 273 -21.97 13.83 12.34
N GLU A 274 -22.86 13.55 13.27
CA GLU A 274 -23.45 12.22 13.41
C GLU A 274 -24.94 12.32 13.73
N THR A 275 -25.69 11.33 13.24
CA THR A 275 -27.08 11.18 13.54
C THR A 275 -27.41 9.71 13.75
N GLN A 276 -28.49 9.43 14.46
CA GLN A 276 -28.93 8.07 14.79
C GLN A 276 -30.40 7.89 14.42
N THR A 277 -30.70 6.76 13.81
CA THR A 277 -32.06 6.25 13.63
C THR A 277 -32.13 4.81 14.09
N ASN A 278 -33.31 4.27 14.33
CA ASN A 278 -33.45 2.87 14.71
C ASN A 278 -34.10 2.08 13.59
N SER A 279 -33.65 0.83 13.39
CA SER A 279 -34.33 -0.10 12.50
C SER A 279 -35.79 -0.29 12.91
N THR A 280 -36.69 -0.47 11.95
CA THR A 280 -38.11 -0.69 12.18
C THR A 280 -38.57 -2.09 11.82
N MET A 281 -37.75 -2.82 11.03
CA MET A 281 -38.06 -4.15 10.56
C MET A 281 -37.18 -5.22 11.23
N ASN A 282 -37.72 -6.44 11.32
CA ASN A 282 -37.00 -7.63 11.75
C ASN A 282 -36.62 -8.46 10.54
N GLY A 283 -35.34 -8.67 10.29
CA GLY A 283 -34.84 -9.56 9.25
C GLY A 283 -35.27 -9.20 7.83
N ALA A 284 -35.37 -7.92 7.53
CA ALA A 284 -35.73 -7.40 6.22
C ALA A 284 -34.94 -6.13 5.90
N TRP A 285 -34.75 -5.86 4.61
CA TRP A 285 -34.17 -4.62 4.14
C TRP A 285 -35.13 -3.44 4.26
N GLU A 286 -34.67 -2.35 4.79
CA GLU A 286 -35.37 -1.08 4.87
C GLU A 286 -34.44 0.09 4.52
N THR A 287 -35.02 1.22 4.14
CA THR A 287 -34.26 2.46 3.94
C THR A 287 -34.41 3.32 5.17
N LEU A 288 -33.30 3.56 5.85
CA LEU A 288 -33.22 4.47 6.99
C LEU A 288 -32.81 5.87 6.53
N VAL A 289 -33.34 6.87 7.22
CA VAL A 289 -33.08 8.29 6.94
C VAL A 289 -32.31 8.87 8.12
N PHE A 290 -31.25 9.60 7.80
CA PHE A 290 -30.35 10.24 8.74
C PHE A 290 -30.28 11.74 8.48
#